data_21ad8d75238ac700f5fbb013cfae5487
#
_entry.id   21ad8d75238ac700f5fbb013cfae5487
#
_cell.length_a   1.000
_cell.length_b   1.000
_cell.length_c   1.000
_cell.angle_alpha   90.00
_cell.angle_beta   90.00
_cell.angle_gamma   90.00
#
_symmetry.space_group_name_H-M   'P 1'
#
loop_
_entity.id
_entity.type
_entity.pdbx_description
1 polymer ?
#
loop_
_entity_poly.entity_id
_entity_poly.type
_entity_poly.pdbx_seq_one_letter_code
_entity_poly.pdbx_strand_id
1 'polypeptide(L)'
;AIGGQTFALNFDYDPSGGLRAVVFYSRSKHRGSEYETKLKSAYKALLVGLTEQFGEPVNMPEWVARESLQEGRIQYMHMWKVSPGVFLMSGLGNMGAMEGYFPLFRFSGPSGMPPKSKRDREELKREWAAIPEFPGLKEAELHISDAVLAMGSKKYKDAFECFQQAAELGCPRGYWGMAFLYDQ
;
A
#
# COMPACT_ATOMS: atom_id res chain seq x y z
N ALA A 1 8.54 5.61 -14.60
CA ALA A 1 8.03 6.79 -13.91
C ALA A 1 6.69 7.19 -14.54
N ILE A 2 5.71 7.57 -13.72
CA ILE A 2 4.41 8.09 -14.18
C ILE A 2 4.31 9.52 -13.65
N GLY A 3 3.98 10.50 -14.51
CA GLY A 3 3.96 11.90 -14.11
C GLY A 3 5.28 12.42 -13.52
N GLY A 4 6.41 11.90 -13.98
CA GLY A 4 7.75 12.27 -13.50
C GLY A 4 8.09 11.78 -12.09
N GLN A 5 7.26 10.93 -11.47
CA GLN A 5 7.46 10.43 -10.12
C GLN A 5 7.99 9.00 -10.09
N THR A 6 8.74 8.67 -9.05
CA THR A 6 9.16 7.30 -8.71
C THR A 6 8.26 6.73 -7.61
N PHE A 7 7.98 5.42 -7.69
CA PHE A 7 7.07 4.74 -6.80
C PHE A 7 7.75 3.54 -6.14
N ALA A 8 7.40 3.30 -4.89
CA ALA A 8 7.59 2.01 -4.25
C ALA A 8 6.35 1.14 -4.53
N LEU A 9 6.56 -0.16 -4.72
CA LEU A 9 5.50 -1.13 -4.92
C LEU A 9 5.20 -1.85 -3.61
N ASN A 10 3.91 -2.12 -3.40
CA ASN A 10 3.42 -3.04 -2.38
C ASN A 10 2.39 -3.97 -3.01
N PHE A 11 2.50 -5.25 -2.70
CA PHE A 11 1.57 -6.28 -3.15
C PHE A 11 0.65 -6.64 -1.98
N ASP A 12 -0.65 -6.51 -2.21
CA ASP A 12 -1.69 -6.84 -1.25
C ASP A 12 -2.29 -8.20 -1.64
N TYR A 13 -2.15 -9.19 -0.79
CA TYR A 13 -2.64 -10.54 -0.99
C TYR A 13 -3.88 -10.78 -0.14
N ASP A 14 -4.80 -11.58 -0.66
CA ASP A 14 -5.87 -12.10 0.15
C ASP A 14 -5.36 -13.24 1.07
N PRO A 15 -6.15 -13.65 2.05
CA PRO A 15 -5.74 -14.70 2.98
C PRO A 15 -5.52 -16.08 2.35
N SER A 16 -6.05 -16.32 1.15
CA SER A 16 -5.80 -17.54 0.37
C SER A 16 -4.50 -17.50 -0.43
N GLY A 17 -3.76 -16.37 -0.36
CA GLY A 17 -2.53 -16.13 -1.11
C GLY A 17 -2.74 -15.58 -2.52
N GLY A 18 -3.98 -15.27 -2.90
CA GLY A 18 -4.29 -14.62 -4.18
C GLY A 18 -3.89 -13.15 -4.19
N LEU A 19 -3.30 -12.68 -5.29
CA LEU A 19 -2.97 -11.26 -5.45
C LEU A 19 -4.25 -10.44 -5.54
N ARG A 20 -4.49 -9.61 -4.54
CA ARG A 20 -5.67 -8.77 -4.40
C ARG A 20 -5.49 -7.38 -4.99
N ALA A 21 -4.32 -6.80 -4.78
CA ALA A 21 -4.00 -5.50 -5.34
C ALA A 21 -2.49 -5.27 -5.46
N VAL A 22 -2.13 -4.35 -6.34
CA VAL A 22 -0.77 -3.79 -6.43
C VAL A 22 -0.89 -2.29 -6.16
N VAL A 23 -0.18 -1.81 -5.14
CA VAL A 23 -0.22 -0.42 -4.71
C VAL A 23 1.12 0.25 -4.99
N PHE A 24 1.06 1.41 -5.60
CA PHE A 24 2.20 2.23 -5.95
C PHE A 24 2.18 3.50 -5.09
N TYR A 25 3.12 3.62 -4.17
CA TYR A 25 3.29 4.78 -3.30
C TYR A 25 4.37 5.68 -3.85
N SER A 26 4.07 6.97 -4.02
CA SER A 26 5.12 7.93 -4.37
C SER A 26 6.22 7.93 -3.30
N ARG A 27 7.47 7.88 -3.74
CA ARG A 27 8.63 8.04 -2.85
C ARG A 27 8.77 9.48 -2.36
N SER A 28 8.23 10.44 -3.11
CA SER A 28 8.20 11.84 -2.68
C SER A 28 7.13 12.08 -1.64
N LYS A 29 7.55 12.55 -0.47
CA LYS A 29 6.66 12.93 0.63
C LYS A 29 6.58 14.45 0.73
N HIS A 30 5.41 14.96 1.10
CA HIS A 30 5.14 16.40 1.19
C HIS A 30 4.63 16.76 2.57
N ARG A 31 5.17 17.80 3.16
CA ARG A 31 4.71 18.32 4.46
C ARG A 31 3.36 19.01 4.33
N GLY A 32 2.67 19.20 5.46
CA GLY A 32 1.37 19.87 5.47
C GLY A 32 1.39 21.29 4.86
N SER A 33 2.50 22.04 5.00
CA SER A 33 2.68 23.34 4.35
C SER A 33 2.80 23.27 2.81
N GLU A 34 3.09 22.09 2.25
CA GLU A 34 3.24 21.85 0.82
C GLU A 34 2.00 21.18 0.19
N TYR A 35 0.95 20.96 1.00
CA TYR A 35 -0.26 20.21 0.60
C TYR A 35 -0.95 20.83 -0.62
N GLU A 36 -1.25 22.11 -0.55
CA GLU A 36 -1.98 22.82 -1.63
C GLU A 36 -1.09 23.22 -2.81
N THR A 37 0.22 23.07 -2.68
CA THR A 37 1.18 23.47 -3.71
C THR A 37 1.85 22.24 -4.33
N LYS A 38 2.92 21.74 -3.70
CA LYS A 38 3.75 20.67 -4.26
C LYS A 38 3.01 19.34 -4.35
N LEU A 39 2.28 18.93 -3.29
CA LEU A 39 1.50 17.68 -3.31
C LEU A 39 0.41 17.73 -4.40
N LYS A 40 -0.33 18.84 -4.46
CA LYS A 40 -1.37 19.04 -5.48
C LYS A 40 -0.80 19.02 -6.90
N SER A 41 0.36 19.64 -7.11
CA SER A 41 1.07 19.60 -8.39
C SER A 41 1.54 18.17 -8.74
N ALA A 42 2.15 17.46 -7.77
CA ALA A 42 2.58 16.08 -7.96
C ALA A 42 1.40 15.16 -8.28
N TYR A 43 0.28 15.30 -7.56
CA TYR A 43 -0.93 14.52 -7.83
C TYR A 43 -1.51 14.82 -9.22
N LYS A 44 -1.55 16.08 -9.65
CA LYS A 44 -1.99 16.46 -11.00
C LYS A 44 -1.12 15.83 -12.07
N ALA A 45 0.21 15.83 -11.89
CA ALA A 45 1.12 15.19 -12.83
C ALA A 45 0.90 13.66 -12.88
N LEU A 46 0.64 13.02 -11.75
CA LEU A 46 0.25 11.60 -11.70
C LEU A 46 -1.07 11.38 -12.46
N LEU A 47 -2.08 12.21 -12.23
CA LEU A 47 -3.39 12.11 -12.87
C LEU A 47 -3.27 12.22 -14.39
N VAL A 48 -2.50 13.19 -14.91
CA VAL A 48 -2.22 13.32 -16.34
C VAL A 48 -1.58 12.04 -16.90
N GLY A 49 -0.52 11.53 -16.26
CA GLY A 49 0.14 10.32 -16.73
C GLY A 49 -0.74 9.07 -16.70
N LEU A 50 -1.66 8.96 -15.73
CA LEU A 50 -2.63 7.86 -15.68
C LEU A 50 -3.71 8.04 -16.75
N THR A 51 -4.20 9.25 -16.97
CA THR A 51 -5.18 9.54 -18.02
C THR A 51 -4.63 9.29 -19.43
N GLU A 52 -3.38 9.62 -19.68
CA GLU A 52 -2.71 9.31 -20.96
C GLU A 52 -2.64 7.80 -21.23
N GLN A 53 -2.48 6.98 -20.18
CA GLN A 53 -2.34 5.53 -20.32
C GLN A 53 -3.69 4.77 -20.30
N PHE A 54 -4.65 5.23 -19.51
CA PHE A 54 -5.89 4.49 -19.22
C PHE A 54 -7.17 5.21 -19.66
N GLY A 55 -7.04 6.38 -20.29
CA GLY A 55 -8.18 7.21 -20.68
C GLY A 55 -8.72 8.03 -19.52
N GLU A 56 -9.91 8.60 -19.69
CA GLU A 56 -10.54 9.44 -18.67
C GLU A 56 -11.01 8.61 -17.47
N PRO A 57 -10.87 9.12 -16.23
CA PRO A 57 -11.39 8.45 -15.04
C PRO A 57 -12.93 8.44 -15.03
N VAL A 58 -13.51 7.43 -14.39
CA VAL A 58 -14.95 7.28 -14.25
C VAL A 58 -15.58 8.38 -13.39
N ASN A 59 -14.77 8.98 -12.51
CA ASN A 59 -15.22 10.03 -11.60
C ASN A 59 -14.16 11.14 -11.51
N MET A 60 -14.60 12.37 -11.32
CA MET A 60 -13.76 13.55 -11.14
C MET A 60 -14.18 14.30 -9.85
N PRO A 61 -13.73 13.83 -8.68
CA PRO A 61 -14.03 14.48 -7.41
C PRO A 61 -13.27 15.80 -7.26
N GLU A 62 -13.74 16.63 -6.37
CA GLU A 62 -13.00 17.82 -5.92
C GLU A 62 -11.72 17.42 -5.15
N TRP A 63 -10.81 18.39 -5.04
CA TRP A 63 -9.59 18.21 -4.25
C TRP A 63 -9.93 18.00 -2.77
N VAL A 64 -9.29 17.02 -2.18
CA VAL A 64 -9.48 16.65 -0.76
C VAL A 64 -8.89 17.74 0.13
N ALA A 65 -9.66 18.26 1.06
CA ALA A 65 -9.14 19.17 2.06
C ALA A 65 -8.16 18.45 3.00
N ARG A 66 -7.08 19.12 3.37
CA ARG A 66 -6.02 18.52 4.21
C ARG A 66 -6.57 17.98 5.52
N GLU A 67 -7.51 18.68 6.14
CA GLU A 67 -8.11 18.34 7.43
C GLU A 67 -8.96 17.06 7.37
N SER A 68 -9.45 16.69 6.19
CA SER A 68 -10.22 15.45 6.00
C SER A 68 -9.36 14.22 5.81
N LEU A 69 -8.07 14.38 5.47
CA LEU A 69 -7.14 13.28 5.28
C LEU A 69 -6.41 12.93 6.58
N GLN A 70 -7.05 12.11 7.40
CA GLN A 70 -6.53 11.67 8.70
C GLN A 70 -5.23 10.86 8.56
N GLU A 71 -4.41 10.90 9.61
CA GLU A 71 -3.19 10.10 9.71
C GLU A 71 -3.47 8.59 9.59
N GLY A 72 -2.61 7.87 8.87
CA GLY A 72 -2.76 6.44 8.57
C GLY A 72 -3.87 6.12 7.56
N ARG A 73 -4.48 7.15 6.95
CA ARG A 73 -5.58 6.96 5.99
C ARG A 73 -5.14 7.22 4.56
N ILE A 74 -5.79 6.50 3.66
CA ILE A 74 -5.73 6.72 2.22
C ILE A 74 -7.12 7.14 1.77
N GLN A 75 -7.18 8.21 0.99
CA GLN A 75 -8.40 8.65 0.32
C GLN A 75 -8.22 8.51 -1.19
N TYR A 76 -8.98 7.58 -1.78
CA TYR A 76 -9.03 7.42 -3.22
C TYR A 76 -9.93 8.51 -3.83
N MET A 77 -9.45 9.09 -4.92
CA MET A 77 -10.09 10.22 -5.60
C MET A 77 -10.61 9.83 -6.98
N HIS A 78 -9.75 9.29 -7.82
CA HIS A 78 -10.10 8.95 -9.20
C HIS A 78 -10.07 7.44 -9.40
N MET A 79 -10.94 6.96 -10.28
CA MET A 79 -11.06 5.54 -10.61
C MET A 79 -11.15 5.35 -12.13
N TRP A 80 -10.46 4.35 -12.64
CA TRP A 80 -10.53 3.86 -14.01
C TRP A 80 -10.98 2.41 -14.02
N LYS A 81 -11.75 2.04 -15.03
CA LYS A 81 -12.04 0.65 -15.32
C LYS A 81 -11.07 0.18 -16.40
N VAL A 82 -10.03 -0.55 -15.97
CA VAL A 82 -8.93 -0.98 -16.87
C VAL A 82 -9.34 -2.18 -17.72
N SER A 83 -10.02 -3.15 -17.11
CA SER A 83 -10.58 -4.32 -17.78
C SER A 83 -11.76 -4.88 -16.97
N PRO A 84 -12.51 -5.87 -17.47
CA PRO A 84 -13.57 -6.50 -16.68
C PRO A 84 -13.04 -6.98 -15.32
N GLY A 85 -13.58 -6.41 -14.24
CA GLY A 85 -13.22 -6.74 -12.87
C GLY A 85 -11.87 -6.16 -12.38
N VAL A 86 -11.15 -5.38 -13.19
CA VAL A 86 -9.91 -4.72 -12.77
C VAL A 86 -10.09 -3.21 -12.76
N PHE A 87 -9.80 -2.61 -11.63
CA PHE A 87 -9.91 -1.18 -11.41
C PHE A 87 -8.54 -0.59 -11.03
N LEU A 88 -8.28 0.59 -11.55
CA LEU A 88 -7.21 1.46 -11.10
C LEU A 88 -7.83 2.59 -10.29
N MET A 89 -7.27 2.85 -9.12
CA MET A 89 -7.68 3.97 -8.26
C MET A 89 -6.46 4.80 -7.93
N SER A 90 -6.58 6.12 -8.01
CA SER A 90 -5.55 7.03 -7.53
C SER A 90 -6.07 7.85 -6.34
N GLY A 91 -5.15 8.31 -5.48
CA GLY A 91 -5.52 9.03 -4.29
C GLY A 91 -4.33 9.61 -3.54
N LEU A 92 -4.62 10.03 -2.31
CA LEU A 92 -3.66 10.60 -1.39
C LEU A 92 -3.59 9.77 -0.11
N GLY A 93 -2.38 9.59 0.42
CA GLY A 93 -2.13 9.01 1.73
C GLY A 93 -1.53 10.03 2.68
N ASN A 94 -1.76 9.82 3.98
CA ASN A 94 -1.17 10.58 5.07
C ASN A 94 -0.51 9.61 6.06
N MET A 95 0.82 9.67 6.17
CA MET A 95 1.60 8.85 7.11
C MET A 95 1.94 9.58 8.42
N GLY A 96 1.29 10.71 8.68
CA GLY A 96 1.50 11.51 9.87
C GLY A 96 2.46 12.67 9.68
N ALA A 97 2.62 13.44 10.77
CA ALA A 97 3.34 14.73 10.73
C ALA A 97 4.82 14.60 10.35
N MET A 98 5.45 13.47 10.69
CA MET A 98 6.88 13.24 10.41
C MET A 98 7.13 12.75 8.99
N GLU A 99 6.24 11.92 8.43
CA GLU A 99 6.40 11.32 7.11
C GLU A 99 5.63 12.06 6.01
N GLY A 100 4.53 12.74 6.37
CA GLY A 100 3.79 13.64 5.49
C GLY A 100 2.81 12.93 4.54
N TYR A 101 2.44 13.67 3.51
CA TYR A 101 1.44 13.32 2.50
C TYR A 101 2.10 12.84 1.22
N PHE A 102 1.45 11.92 0.50
CA PHE A 102 1.98 11.37 -0.74
C PHE A 102 0.88 10.96 -1.72
N PRO A 103 1.11 11.10 -3.03
CA PRO A 103 0.25 10.52 -4.05
C PRO A 103 0.45 9.00 -4.12
N LEU A 104 -0.59 8.30 -4.47
CA LEU A 104 -0.55 6.87 -4.72
C LEU A 104 -1.55 6.47 -5.81
N PHE A 105 -1.33 5.27 -6.37
CA PHE A 105 -2.35 4.61 -7.18
C PHE A 105 -2.32 3.10 -6.93
N ARG A 106 -3.45 2.44 -7.20
CA ARG A 106 -3.66 1.04 -6.88
C ARG A 106 -4.42 0.34 -8.00
N PHE A 107 -3.88 -0.77 -8.47
CA PHE A 107 -4.65 -1.74 -9.25
C PHE A 107 -5.30 -2.74 -8.31
N SER A 108 -6.56 -3.03 -8.51
CA SER A 108 -7.27 -4.05 -7.72
C SER A 108 -8.33 -4.75 -8.54
N GLY A 109 -8.43 -6.07 -8.33
CA GLY A 109 -9.58 -6.85 -8.79
C GLY A 109 -10.85 -6.59 -7.96
N PRO A 110 -11.95 -7.27 -8.26
CA PRO A 110 -13.22 -7.09 -7.56
C PRO A 110 -13.12 -7.30 -6.04
N SER A 111 -12.35 -8.29 -5.62
CA SER A 111 -12.08 -8.60 -4.22
C SER A 111 -11.19 -7.57 -3.51
N GLY A 112 -10.47 -6.77 -4.28
CA GLY A 112 -9.56 -5.74 -3.77
C GLY A 112 -10.18 -4.34 -3.67
N MET A 113 -11.43 -4.14 -4.06
CA MET A 113 -12.10 -2.85 -3.92
C MET A 113 -12.34 -2.54 -2.43
N PRO A 114 -12.15 -1.27 -2.02
CA PRO A 114 -12.50 -0.89 -0.65
C PRO A 114 -13.99 -1.17 -0.41
N PRO A 115 -14.35 -1.72 0.76
CA PRO A 115 -15.73 -2.01 1.08
C PRO A 115 -16.59 -0.75 1.04
N LYS A 116 -17.73 -0.81 0.33
CA LYS A 116 -18.62 0.33 0.11
C LYS A 116 -19.41 0.72 1.36
N SER A 117 -19.57 -0.20 2.30
CA SER A 117 -20.39 0.00 3.49
C SER A 117 -19.75 -0.51 4.78
N LYS A 118 -20.32 -0.11 5.93
CA LYS A 118 -19.91 -0.64 7.24
C LYS A 118 -20.18 -2.16 7.32
N ARG A 119 -21.26 -2.61 6.68
CA ARG A 119 -21.63 -4.04 6.64
C ARG A 119 -20.61 -4.87 5.88
N ASP A 120 -20.14 -4.38 4.72
CA ASP A 120 -19.13 -5.06 3.92
C ASP A 120 -17.79 -5.18 4.69
N ARG A 121 -17.46 -4.17 5.52
CA ARG A 121 -16.26 -4.21 6.40
C ARG A 121 -16.37 -5.26 7.49
N GLU A 122 -17.56 -5.39 8.11
CA GLU A 122 -17.78 -6.39 9.17
C GLU A 122 -17.83 -7.82 8.60
N GLU A 123 -18.36 -7.99 7.39
CA GLU A 123 -18.35 -9.25 6.67
C GLU A 123 -16.92 -9.69 6.32
N LEU A 124 -16.12 -8.79 5.76
CA LEU A 124 -14.69 -9.01 5.51
C LEU A 124 -13.94 -9.36 6.80
N LYS A 125 -14.18 -8.67 7.91
CA LYS A 125 -13.55 -9.01 9.19
C LYS A 125 -13.90 -10.41 9.67
N ARG A 126 -15.17 -10.84 9.49
CA ARG A 126 -15.61 -12.20 9.84
C ARG A 126 -14.96 -13.25 8.94
N GLU A 127 -14.89 -12.99 7.65
CA GLU A 127 -14.20 -13.86 6.70
C GLU A 127 -12.72 -13.99 7.07
N TRP A 128 -12.05 -12.89 7.40
CA TRP A 128 -10.66 -12.89 7.82
C TRP A 128 -10.45 -13.63 9.15
N ALA A 129 -11.35 -13.45 10.12
CA ALA A 129 -11.29 -14.17 11.39
C ALA A 129 -11.56 -15.68 11.27
N ALA A 130 -12.25 -16.10 10.21
CA ALA A 130 -12.54 -17.52 9.92
C ALA A 130 -11.41 -18.25 9.21
N ILE A 131 -10.37 -17.54 8.72
CA ILE A 131 -9.23 -18.15 8.06
C ILE A 131 -8.34 -18.80 9.11
N PRO A 132 -8.08 -20.11 8.99
CA PRO A 132 -7.18 -20.77 9.92
C PRO A 132 -5.78 -20.11 9.85
N GLU A 133 -5.20 -19.86 11.02
CA GLU A 133 -3.79 -19.48 11.11
C GLU A 133 -2.95 -20.52 10.36
N PHE A 134 -2.04 -20.08 9.50
CA PHE A 134 -1.17 -21.02 8.82
C PHE A 134 -0.26 -21.74 9.83
N PRO A 135 0.05 -23.03 9.63
CA PRO A 135 0.97 -23.73 10.49
C PRO A 135 2.31 -22.97 10.56
N GLY A 136 2.76 -22.62 11.78
CA GLY A 136 4.00 -21.86 11.96
C GLY A 136 3.83 -20.33 12.05
N LEU A 137 2.62 -19.77 12.02
CA LEU A 137 2.40 -18.32 12.14
C LEU A 137 3.09 -17.72 13.38
N LYS A 138 2.94 -18.34 14.56
CA LYS A 138 3.54 -17.85 15.80
C LYS A 138 5.07 -17.86 15.76
N GLU A 139 5.64 -18.90 15.18
CA GLU A 139 7.09 -19.04 15.01
C GLU A 139 7.61 -18.02 13.99
N ALA A 140 6.90 -17.84 12.88
CA ALA A 140 7.22 -16.82 11.90
C ALA A 140 7.15 -15.38 12.47
N GLU A 141 6.18 -15.09 13.35
CA GLU A 141 6.09 -13.78 14.02
C GLU A 141 7.25 -13.53 14.99
N LEU A 142 7.76 -14.56 15.66
CA LEU A 142 8.98 -14.44 16.47
C LEU A 142 10.17 -14.07 15.60
N HIS A 143 10.39 -14.78 14.49
CA HIS A 143 11.46 -14.45 13.55
C HIS A 143 11.33 -13.03 12.96
N ILE A 144 10.12 -12.58 12.65
CA ILE A 144 9.89 -11.18 12.22
C ILE A 144 10.28 -10.20 13.32
N SER A 145 9.91 -10.48 14.57
CA SER A 145 10.27 -9.63 15.71
C SER A 145 11.79 -9.55 15.91
N ASP A 146 12.48 -10.68 15.85
CA ASP A 146 13.94 -10.76 15.97
C ASP A 146 14.64 -10.03 14.82
N ALA A 147 14.12 -10.16 13.59
CA ALA A 147 14.63 -9.43 12.43
C ALA A 147 14.53 -7.89 12.63
N VAL A 148 13.39 -7.40 13.13
CA VAL A 148 13.20 -5.97 13.42
C VAL A 148 14.17 -5.47 14.50
N LEU A 149 14.41 -6.25 15.54
CA LEU A 149 15.39 -5.93 16.59
C LEU A 149 16.81 -5.90 16.04
N ALA A 150 17.17 -6.88 15.20
CA ALA A 150 18.46 -6.93 14.53
C ALA A 150 18.68 -5.73 13.59
N MET A 151 17.66 -5.31 12.84
CA MET A 151 17.70 -4.09 12.02
C MET A 151 17.92 -2.84 12.88
N GLY A 152 17.22 -2.70 13.99
CA GLY A 152 17.41 -1.59 14.93
C GLY A 152 18.83 -1.52 15.48
N SER A 153 19.53 -2.66 15.58
CA SER A 153 20.91 -2.80 16.00
C SER A 153 21.92 -2.75 14.84
N LYS A 154 21.49 -2.45 13.61
CA LYS A 154 22.27 -2.45 12.36
C LYS A 154 22.95 -3.79 12.03
N LYS A 155 22.42 -4.89 12.55
CA LYS A 155 22.87 -6.26 12.28
C LYS A 155 22.09 -6.82 11.08
N TYR A 156 22.35 -6.27 9.91
CA TYR A 156 21.55 -6.56 8.71
C TYR A 156 21.63 -8.01 8.24
N LYS A 157 22.78 -8.68 8.48
CA LYS A 157 22.91 -10.10 8.16
C LYS A 157 22.01 -10.97 9.04
N ASP A 158 22.02 -10.72 10.36
CA ASP A 158 21.17 -11.45 11.31
C ASP A 158 19.68 -11.19 10.99
N ALA A 159 19.32 -9.94 10.65
CA ALA A 159 17.98 -9.58 10.24
C ALA A 159 17.53 -10.33 8.98
N PHE A 160 18.43 -10.46 7.98
CA PHE A 160 18.13 -11.20 6.76
C PHE A 160 17.87 -12.69 7.03
N GLU A 161 18.69 -13.33 7.88
CA GLU A 161 18.51 -14.73 8.27
C GLU A 161 17.16 -14.95 8.99
N CYS A 162 16.77 -14.04 9.89
CA CYS A 162 15.48 -14.09 10.55
C CYS A 162 14.31 -13.91 9.56
N PHE A 163 14.39 -12.97 8.62
CA PHE A 163 13.37 -12.83 7.59
C PHE A 163 13.28 -14.05 6.68
N GLN A 164 14.41 -14.68 6.36
CA GLN A 164 14.44 -15.90 5.58
C GLN A 164 13.73 -17.04 6.32
N GLN A 165 13.99 -17.25 7.61
CA GLN A 165 13.29 -18.25 8.43
C GLN A 165 11.79 -18.02 8.45
N ALA A 166 11.35 -16.77 8.61
CA ALA A 166 9.93 -16.44 8.55
C ALA A 166 9.32 -16.74 7.16
N ALA A 167 10.07 -16.50 6.07
CA ALA A 167 9.64 -16.80 4.71
C ALA A 167 9.53 -18.31 4.44
N GLU A 168 10.47 -19.10 4.96
CA GLU A 168 10.46 -20.57 4.86
C GLU A 168 9.26 -21.20 5.58
N LEU A 169 8.76 -20.53 6.65
CA LEU A 169 7.52 -20.88 7.32
C LEU A 169 6.26 -20.40 6.54
N GLY A 170 6.44 -19.80 5.37
CA GLY A 170 5.33 -19.32 4.54
C GLY A 170 4.84 -17.92 4.90
N CYS A 171 5.56 -17.16 5.73
CA CYS A 171 5.16 -15.81 6.12
C CYS A 171 5.49 -14.78 5.01
N PRO A 172 4.49 -14.09 4.42
CA PRO A 172 4.74 -13.08 3.38
C PRO A 172 5.63 -11.93 3.83
N ARG A 173 5.61 -11.59 5.13
CA ARG A 173 6.45 -10.54 5.71
C ARG A 173 7.93 -10.89 5.71
N GLY A 174 8.27 -12.18 5.74
CA GLY A 174 9.65 -12.65 5.60
C GLY A 174 10.22 -12.31 4.22
N TYR A 175 9.50 -12.62 3.14
CA TYR A 175 9.90 -12.26 1.78
C TYR A 175 10.06 -10.76 1.60
N TRP A 176 9.12 -9.99 2.15
CA TRP A 176 9.18 -8.52 2.08
C TRP A 176 10.40 -7.96 2.82
N GLY A 177 10.70 -8.49 4.00
CA GLY A 177 11.86 -8.07 4.80
C GLY A 177 13.20 -8.36 4.09
N MET A 178 13.34 -9.53 3.48
CA MET A 178 14.52 -9.86 2.65
C MET A 178 14.68 -8.89 1.48
N ALA A 179 13.59 -8.60 0.74
CA ALA A 179 13.62 -7.67 -0.38
C ALA A 179 14.02 -6.26 0.08
N PHE A 180 13.51 -5.80 1.23
CA PHE A 180 13.88 -4.50 1.80
C PHE A 180 15.37 -4.40 2.12
N LEU A 181 15.97 -5.45 2.68
CA LEU A 181 17.41 -5.48 3.00
C LEU A 181 18.30 -5.59 1.77
N TYR A 182 17.80 -6.13 0.66
CA TYR A 182 18.54 -6.24 -0.59
C TYR A 182 18.71 -4.88 -1.31
N ASP A 183 17.85 -3.91 -0.98
CA ASP A 183 17.80 -2.58 -1.61
C ASP A 183 18.59 -1.52 -0.83
N GLN A 184 19.27 -1.91 0.29
CA GLN A 184 20.13 -1.06 1.14
C GLN A 184 21.60 -1.23 0.81
#